data_0cfe06cb4293336814d8fd7fe7233886
#
_entry.id   0cfe06cb4293336814d8fd7fe7233886
#
_cell.length_a   1.000
_cell.length_b   1.000
_cell.length_c   1.000
_cell.angle_alpha   90.00
_cell.angle_beta   90.00
_cell.angle_gamma   90.00
#
_symmetry.space_group_name_H-M   'P 1'
#
loop_
_entity.id
_entity.type
_entity.pdbx_description
1 polymer ?
#
loop_
_entity_poly.entity_id
_entity_poly.type
_entity_poly.pdbx_seq_one_letter_code
_entity_poly.pdbx_strand_id
1 'polypeptide(L)'
;MDHRSTAPIRIAIVGHGNLGRGVEAAIARNPDMALAGIYTRRDPAGLCPLQPGTPVHGMDSLLAHRTGIDVLVLCGGSKDDLPQQSPALAAHFSLVDSFDTHARIPEHFDRVDAAARAAGTTALISAGWDPGMFSLQRLMGEALLPDGATYTFWGKGLSQGHSDAIRRIPGVAGGVQYTIPVDEAVQRVRSGVRPELSARERHRRECFVVLEQGADADGVRQAITGMPHYFDEYDTTVHFISAEELARDHAAMPHGGFVIRSGRSSQGLHHSIEYRLQLDSNPEFTASVLVAYARAVHRLQQSGQRGCKTVFDVAPGLLSPKTAQQLRAELL
;
A
#
# COMPACT_ATOMS: atom_id res chain seq x y z
N MET A 1 22.18 -1.74 26.41
CA MET A 1 21.52 -2.98 26.85
C MET A 1 20.27 -3.17 26.03
N ASP A 2 20.23 -4.20 25.21
CA ASP A 2 19.13 -4.46 24.25
C ASP A 2 18.07 -5.27 25.01
N HIS A 3 17.24 -4.61 25.82
CA HIS A 3 16.10 -5.22 26.49
C HIS A 3 14.97 -5.43 25.45
N ARG A 4 15.14 -6.43 24.58
CA ARG A 4 13.99 -6.91 23.81
C ARG A 4 13.10 -7.72 24.74
N SER A 5 11.84 -7.34 24.85
CA SER A 5 10.81 -8.18 25.45
C SER A 5 10.89 -9.58 24.82
N THR A 6 10.92 -10.62 25.63
CA THR A 6 10.87 -12.02 25.17
C THR A 6 9.48 -12.42 24.67
N ALA A 7 8.46 -11.62 24.96
CA ALA A 7 7.10 -11.85 24.51
C ALA A 7 6.90 -11.30 23.09
N PRO A 8 6.16 -12.02 22.22
CA PRO A 8 5.87 -11.56 20.87
C PRO A 8 4.99 -10.30 20.88
N ILE A 9 5.17 -9.45 19.86
CA ILE A 9 4.34 -8.26 19.65
C ILE A 9 2.93 -8.74 19.25
N ARG A 10 1.93 -8.33 20.01
CA ARG A 10 0.53 -8.74 19.81
C ARG A 10 -0.13 -7.82 18.81
N ILE A 11 -0.35 -8.32 17.60
CA ILE A 11 -0.94 -7.59 16.49
C ILE A 11 -2.41 -7.99 16.34
N ALA A 12 -3.30 -7.00 16.18
CA ALA A 12 -4.68 -7.27 15.78
C ALA A 12 -4.95 -6.65 14.39
N ILE A 13 -5.78 -7.33 13.61
CA ILE A 13 -6.15 -6.95 12.25
C ILE A 13 -7.56 -6.34 12.28
N VAL A 14 -7.72 -5.16 11.69
CA VAL A 14 -9.03 -4.53 11.48
C VAL A 14 -9.40 -4.60 10.01
N GLY A 15 -10.38 -5.45 9.69
CA GLY A 15 -10.78 -5.77 8.32
C GLY A 15 -10.04 -6.98 7.73
N HIS A 16 -10.77 -7.93 7.17
CA HIS A 16 -10.23 -9.19 6.65
C HIS A 16 -10.67 -9.42 5.19
N GLY A 17 -10.28 -8.47 4.32
CA GLY A 17 -10.28 -8.59 2.86
C GLY A 17 -8.95 -9.15 2.36
N ASN A 18 -8.60 -8.89 1.10
CA ASN A 18 -7.33 -9.34 0.53
C ASN A 18 -6.11 -8.85 1.33
N LEU A 19 -6.11 -7.57 1.73
CA LEU A 19 -5.04 -7.00 2.55
C LEU A 19 -4.97 -7.64 3.93
N GLY A 20 -6.10 -7.81 4.63
CA GLY A 20 -6.14 -8.41 5.96
C GLY A 20 -5.69 -9.87 5.98
N ARG A 21 -6.04 -10.66 4.95
CA ARG A 21 -5.53 -12.02 4.76
C ARG A 21 -4.02 -12.02 4.52
N GLY A 22 -3.52 -11.07 3.73
CA GLY A 22 -2.08 -10.89 3.55
C GLY A 22 -1.37 -10.54 4.86
N VAL A 23 -1.95 -9.69 5.71
CA VAL A 23 -1.39 -9.35 7.03
C VAL A 23 -1.36 -10.57 7.94
N GLU A 24 -2.42 -11.39 7.97
CA GLU A 24 -2.45 -12.65 8.71
C GLU A 24 -1.31 -13.59 8.26
N ALA A 25 -1.15 -13.77 6.93
CA ALA A 25 -0.07 -14.58 6.38
C ALA A 25 1.34 -14.01 6.69
N ALA A 26 1.49 -12.69 6.67
CA ALA A 26 2.75 -12.03 6.98
C ALA A 26 3.12 -12.16 8.46
N ILE A 27 2.17 -12.01 9.39
CA ILE A 27 2.40 -12.21 10.83
C ILE A 27 2.92 -13.62 11.11
N ALA A 28 2.33 -14.64 10.47
CA ALA A 28 2.73 -16.03 10.65
C ALA A 28 4.20 -16.30 10.27
N ARG A 29 4.80 -15.46 9.43
CA ARG A 29 6.21 -15.54 9.01
C ARG A 29 7.17 -14.69 9.87
N ASN A 30 6.65 -13.97 10.87
CA ASN A 30 7.43 -13.11 11.74
C ASN A 30 7.44 -13.67 13.17
N PRO A 31 8.52 -14.37 13.58
CA PRO A 31 8.56 -15.12 14.86
C PRO A 31 8.52 -14.23 16.11
N ASP A 32 8.76 -12.94 15.97
CA ASP A 32 8.65 -11.93 17.03
C ASP A 32 7.26 -11.31 17.14
N MET A 33 6.26 -11.85 16.43
CA MET A 33 4.88 -11.37 16.42
C MET A 33 3.88 -12.48 16.69
N ALA A 34 2.74 -12.11 17.26
CA ALA A 34 1.59 -12.99 17.43
C ALA A 34 0.31 -12.29 16.99
N LEU A 35 -0.56 -13.01 16.30
CA LEU A 35 -1.88 -12.52 15.94
C LEU A 35 -2.80 -12.60 17.18
N ALA A 36 -3.20 -11.45 17.70
CA ALA A 36 -4.09 -11.33 18.85
C ALA A 36 -5.57 -11.56 18.50
N GLY A 37 -5.94 -11.25 17.26
CA GLY A 37 -7.29 -11.45 16.75
C GLY A 37 -7.58 -10.64 15.50
N ILE A 38 -8.71 -10.96 14.85
CA ILE A 38 -9.23 -10.29 13.67
C ILE A 38 -10.55 -9.62 14.05
N TYR A 39 -10.69 -8.34 13.71
CA TYR A 39 -11.89 -7.54 13.97
C TYR A 39 -12.57 -7.15 12.68
N THR A 40 -13.87 -7.39 12.59
CA THR A 40 -14.65 -7.21 11.36
C THR A 40 -16.00 -6.57 11.61
N ARG A 41 -16.51 -5.81 10.63
CA ARG A 41 -17.89 -5.29 10.61
C ARG A 41 -18.89 -6.33 10.04
N ARG A 42 -18.38 -7.35 9.34
CA ARG A 42 -19.18 -8.48 8.86
C ARG A 42 -19.45 -9.43 10.00
N ASP A 43 -20.38 -10.36 9.80
CA ASP A 43 -20.60 -11.44 10.76
C ASP A 43 -19.30 -12.22 11.00
N PRO A 44 -18.76 -12.23 12.25
CA PRO A 44 -17.56 -12.98 12.59
C PRO A 44 -17.66 -14.48 12.30
N ALA A 45 -18.83 -15.07 12.43
CA ALA A 45 -19.06 -16.50 12.21
C ALA A 45 -18.87 -16.93 10.74
N GLY A 46 -19.08 -16.00 9.81
CA GLY A 46 -18.86 -16.24 8.36
C GLY A 46 -17.44 -16.03 7.89
N LEU A 47 -16.49 -15.68 8.78
CA LEU A 47 -15.12 -15.38 8.40
C LEU A 47 -14.20 -16.57 8.68
N CYS A 48 -13.44 -16.99 7.66
CA CYS A 48 -12.48 -18.09 7.78
C CYS A 48 -11.05 -17.54 7.82
N PRO A 49 -10.39 -17.50 9.00
CA PRO A 49 -8.97 -17.17 9.10
C PRO A 49 -8.10 -18.19 8.38
N LEU A 50 -6.89 -17.77 7.99
CA LEU A 50 -5.88 -18.66 7.41
C LEU A 50 -5.28 -19.60 8.46
N GLN A 51 -5.14 -19.10 9.70
CA GLN A 51 -4.64 -19.89 10.82
C GLN A 51 -5.81 -20.43 11.65
N PRO A 52 -5.95 -21.76 11.78
CA PRO A 52 -6.99 -22.36 12.63
C PRO A 52 -6.89 -21.86 14.08
N GLY A 53 -8.03 -21.54 14.67
CA GLY A 53 -8.08 -21.08 16.05
C GLY A 53 -7.81 -19.59 16.27
N THR A 54 -7.55 -18.81 15.21
CA THR A 54 -7.46 -17.34 15.31
C THR A 54 -8.80 -16.77 15.78
N PRO A 55 -8.83 -15.99 16.87
CA PRO A 55 -10.06 -15.35 17.33
C PRO A 55 -10.58 -14.33 16.31
N VAL A 56 -11.87 -14.39 16.01
CA VAL A 56 -12.57 -13.42 15.15
C VAL A 56 -13.65 -12.73 15.96
N HIS A 57 -13.69 -11.42 15.91
CA HIS A 57 -14.57 -10.60 16.72
C HIS A 57 -15.28 -9.52 15.90
N GLY A 58 -16.44 -9.10 16.39
CA GLY A 58 -17.09 -7.87 15.92
C GLY A 58 -16.31 -6.62 16.36
N MET A 59 -16.41 -5.55 15.59
CA MET A 59 -15.73 -4.28 15.90
C MET A 59 -16.13 -3.68 17.25
N ASP A 60 -17.32 -3.95 17.73
CA ASP A 60 -17.87 -3.51 19.00
C ASP A 60 -17.08 -4.01 20.23
N SER A 61 -16.44 -5.17 20.10
CA SER A 61 -15.62 -5.76 21.17
C SER A 61 -14.17 -5.27 21.21
N LEU A 62 -13.70 -4.54 20.21
CA LEU A 62 -12.29 -4.16 20.06
C LEU A 62 -11.74 -3.41 21.27
N LEU A 63 -12.49 -2.44 21.80
CA LEU A 63 -12.06 -1.65 22.95
C LEU A 63 -11.95 -2.50 24.25
N ALA A 64 -12.80 -3.52 24.41
CA ALA A 64 -12.73 -4.43 25.55
C ALA A 64 -11.45 -5.30 25.54
N HIS A 65 -10.90 -5.57 24.37
CA HIS A 65 -9.67 -6.35 24.22
C HIS A 65 -8.38 -5.51 24.18
N ARG A 66 -8.46 -4.20 24.48
CA ARG A 66 -7.34 -3.25 24.36
C ARG A 66 -6.05 -3.72 25.04
N THR A 67 -6.13 -4.28 26.21
CA THR A 67 -4.96 -4.72 26.98
C THR A 67 -4.22 -5.92 26.38
N GLY A 68 -4.88 -6.64 25.47
CA GLY A 68 -4.33 -7.78 24.73
C GLY A 68 -3.67 -7.42 23.39
N ILE A 69 -3.63 -6.14 23.02
CA ILE A 69 -3.18 -5.69 21.69
C ILE A 69 -2.10 -4.62 21.83
N ASP A 70 -0.97 -4.82 21.16
CA ASP A 70 0.12 -3.85 21.14
C ASP A 70 0.01 -2.90 19.95
N VAL A 71 -0.38 -3.40 18.76
CA VAL A 71 -0.56 -2.59 17.55
C VAL A 71 -1.74 -3.11 16.73
N LEU A 72 -2.55 -2.21 16.22
CA LEU A 72 -3.55 -2.50 15.19
C LEU A 72 -2.96 -2.33 13.80
N VAL A 73 -3.30 -3.25 12.89
CA VAL A 73 -3.09 -3.07 11.44
C VAL A 73 -4.45 -2.87 10.78
N LEU A 74 -4.67 -1.67 10.22
CA LEU A 74 -5.93 -1.29 9.61
C LEU A 74 -5.93 -1.65 8.12
N CYS A 75 -6.85 -2.52 7.73
CA CYS A 75 -6.97 -3.07 6.38
C CYS A 75 -8.26 -2.62 5.66
N GLY A 76 -8.81 -1.49 6.10
CA GLY A 76 -9.97 -0.85 5.47
C GLY A 76 -9.62 -0.13 4.17
N GLY A 77 -10.62 0.25 3.40
CA GLY A 77 -10.44 1.02 2.17
C GLY A 77 -10.04 2.48 2.43
N SER A 78 -9.09 2.99 1.64
CA SER A 78 -8.61 4.37 1.78
C SER A 78 -9.67 5.43 1.53
N LYS A 79 -10.65 5.13 0.67
CA LYS A 79 -11.69 6.11 0.32
C LYS A 79 -12.68 6.32 1.46
N ASP A 80 -13.19 5.23 2.03
CA ASP A 80 -14.39 5.27 2.87
C ASP A 80 -14.09 4.86 4.33
N ASP A 81 -13.15 3.92 4.58
CA ASP A 81 -12.91 3.37 5.90
C ASP A 81 -11.82 4.11 6.68
N LEU A 82 -10.60 4.16 6.16
CA LEU A 82 -9.43 4.67 6.86
C LEU A 82 -9.57 6.14 7.31
N PRO A 83 -10.19 7.06 6.53
CA PRO A 83 -10.39 8.43 6.97
C PRO A 83 -11.17 8.57 8.28
N GLN A 84 -11.99 7.59 8.62
CA GLN A 84 -12.77 7.56 9.87
C GLN A 84 -12.11 6.66 10.92
N GLN A 85 -11.65 5.47 10.51
CA GLN A 85 -11.12 4.47 11.42
C GLN A 85 -9.77 4.88 12.03
N SER A 86 -8.84 5.40 11.22
CA SER A 86 -7.49 5.70 11.70
C SER A 86 -7.50 6.74 12.85
N PRO A 87 -8.12 7.91 12.74
CA PRO A 87 -8.16 8.85 13.85
C PRO A 87 -8.99 8.34 15.04
N ALA A 88 -10.11 7.65 14.82
CA ALA A 88 -10.93 7.12 15.89
C ALA A 88 -10.18 6.04 16.70
N LEU A 89 -9.46 5.14 16.04
CA LEU A 89 -8.72 4.06 16.70
C LEU A 89 -7.38 4.53 17.27
N ALA A 90 -6.74 5.54 16.69
CA ALA A 90 -5.54 6.16 17.25
C ALA A 90 -5.76 6.78 18.64
N ALA A 91 -7.00 7.15 18.96
CA ALA A 91 -7.38 7.59 20.30
C ALA A 91 -7.31 6.48 21.37
N HIS A 92 -7.10 5.23 20.99
CA HIS A 92 -7.11 4.09 21.91
C HIS A 92 -5.94 3.13 21.72
N PHE A 93 -5.38 3.05 20.52
CA PHE A 93 -4.37 2.04 20.14
C PHE A 93 -3.23 2.68 19.36
N SER A 94 -2.04 2.11 19.48
CA SER A 94 -1.02 2.29 18.47
C SER A 94 -1.42 1.53 17.21
N LEU A 95 -1.18 2.11 16.02
CA LEU A 95 -1.69 1.53 14.77
C LEU A 95 -0.83 1.83 13.54
N VAL A 96 -1.06 1.04 12.49
CA VAL A 96 -0.53 1.27 11.14
C VAL A 96 -1.68 1.18 10.14
N ASP A 97 -1.69 2.08 9.15
CA ASP A 97 -2.62 2.04 8.03
C ASP A 97 -1.93 2.13 6.66
N SER A 98 -2.68 1.81 5.61
CA SER A 98 -2.26 1.88 4.22
C SER A 98 -3.00 2.96 3.43
N PHE A 99 -3.33 4.10 4.05
CA PHE A 99 -4.04 5.18 3.39
C PHE A 99 -3.27 5.68 2.16
N ASP A 100 -3.90 5.62 0.97
CA ASP A 100 -3.25 5.87 -0.33
C ASP A 100 -3.91 6.97 -1.19
N THR A 101 -4.86 7.71 -0.64
CA THR A 101 -5.42 8.87 -1.33
C THR A 101 -4.43 10.05 -1.24
N HIS A 102 -3.43 10.05 -2.13
CA HIS A 102 -2.25 10.90 -2.08
C HIS A 102 -2.54 12.38 -1.76
N ALA A 103 -3.51 12.98 -2.44
CA ALA A 103 -3.86 14.39 -2.24
C ALA A 103 -4.39 14.70 -0.83
N ARG A 104 -4.84 13.69 -0.08
CA ARG A 104 -5.44 13.84 1.25
C ARG A 104 -4.55 13.33 2.37
N ILE A 105 -3.33 12.88 2.09
CA ILE A 105 -2.39 12.40 3.11
C ILE A 105 -2.08 13.48 4.17
N PRO A 106 -1.84 14.75 3.83
CA PRO A 106 -1.60 15.78 4.85
C PRO A 106 -2.77 15.95 5.82
N GLU A 107 -4.00 16.06 5.31
CA GLU A 107 -5.22 16.15 6.14
C GLU A 107 -5.40 14.92 7.03
N HIS A 108 -5.16 13.74 6.47
CA HIS A 108 -5.27 12.48 7.20
C HIS A 108 -4.23 12.41 8.32
N PHE A 109 -2.98 12.82 8.05
CA PHE A 109 -1.91 12.93 9.04
C PHE A 109 -2.32 13.80 10.22
N ASP A 110 -2.79 15.02 9.96
CA ASP A 110 -3.14 15.98 11.03
C ASP A 110 -4.23 15.43 11.95
N ARG A 111 -5.24 14.78 11.39
CA ARG A 111 -6.34 14.17 12.16
C ARG A 111 -5.87 13.00 13.02
N VAL A 112 -5.02 12.14 12.48
CA VAL A 112 -4.48 10.99 13.21
C VAL A 112 -3.47 11.46 14.27
N ASP A 113 -2.63 12.46 13.96
CA ASP A 113 -1.64 13.00 14.90
C ASP A 113 -2.32 13.63 16.13
N ALA A 114 -3.35 14.44 15.91
CA ALA A 114 -4.10 15.04 16.99
C ALA A 114 -4.70 13.98 17.94
N ALA A 115 -5.32 12.94 17.39
CA ALA A 115 -5.89 11.85 18.17
C ALA A 115 -4.84 11.04 18.92
N ALA A 116 -3.74 10.66 18.23
CA ALA A 116 -2.68 9.86 18.81
C ALA A 116 -1.93 10.62 19.93
N ARG A 117 -1.62 11.92 19.73
CA ARG A 117 -0.98 12.75 20.76
C ARG A 117 -1.86 12.90 22.01
N ALA A 118 -3.14 13.17 21.83
CA ALA A 118 -4.07 13.31 22.94
C ALA A 118 -4.18 12.01 23.77
N ALA A 119 -4.09 10.87 23.13
CA ALA A 119 -4.17 9.55 23.78
C ALA A 119 -2.82 8.99 24.26
N GLY A 120 -1.70 9.58 23.86
CA GLY A 120 -0.38 9.03 24.15
C GLY A 120 -0.06 7.75 23.38
N THR A 121 -0.65 7.55 22.20
CA THR A 121 -0.40 6.43 21.30
C THR A 121 0.58 6.81 20.16
N THR A 122 1.02 5.82 19.40
CA THR A 122 1.85 6.01 18.20
C THR A 122 1.12 5.44 17.00
N ALA A 123 0.86 6.26 16.02
CA ALA A 123 0.28 5.84 14.75
C ALA A 123 1.29 6.01 13.61
N LEU A 124 1.19 5.16 12.58
CA LEU A 124 1.94 5.34 11.35
C LEU A 124 0.97 5.15 10.18
N ILE A 125 0.91 6.16 9.31
CA ILE A 125 -0.03 6.18 8.20
C ILE A 125 0.66 5.99 6.86
N SER A 126 -0.15 5.63 5.85
CA SER A 126 0.28 5.58 4.45
C SER A 126 1.48 4.66 4.22
N ALA A 127 1.50 3.51 4.94
CA ALA A 127 2.49 2.48 4.76
C ALA A 127 2.05 1.47 3.70
N GLY A 128 2.86 1.32 2.67
CA GLY A 128 2.65 0.40 1.58
C GLY A 128 3.86 0.40 0.65
N TRP A 129 3.65 -0.04 -0.58
CA TRP A 129 4.73 0.06 -1.56
C TRP A 129 4.70 1.43 -2.26
N ASP A 130 3.50 2.03 -2.52
CA ASP A 130 3.33 3.42 -2.96
C ASP A 130 1.93 3.95 -2.60
N PRO A 131 1.82 4.82 -1.60
CA PRO A 131 2.88 5.43 -0.80
C PRO A 131 3.61 4.43 0.12
N GLY A 132 4.84 4.75 0.50
CA GLY A 132 5.67 3.97 1.41
C GLY A 132 7.06 3.69 0.84
N MET A 133 7.29 2.48 0.31
CA MET A 133 8.61 2.09 -0.21
C MET A 133 9.08 3.00 -1.35
N PHE A 134 8.23 3.30 -2.32
CA PHE A 134 8.56 4.23 -3.40
C PHE A 134 8.76 5.67 -2.89
N SER A 135 8.01 6.07 -1.86
CA SER A 135 8.20 7.39 -1.23
C SER A 135 9.60 7.54 -0.63
N LEU A 136 10.10 6.51 0.05
CA LEU A 136 11.47 6.48 0.57
C LEU A 136 12.50 6.56 -0.56
N GLN A 137 12.29 5.85 -1.67
CA GLN A 137 13.22 5.87 -2.78
C GLN A 137 13.24 7.23 -3.50
N ARG A 138 12.08 7.90 -3.60
CA ARG A 138 12.01 9.28 -4.09
C ARG A 138 12.81 10.23 -3.18
N LEU A 139 12.58 10.17 -1.87
CA LEU A 139 13.31 10.99 -0.89
C LEU A 139 14.82 10.74 -0.95
N MET A 140 15.25 9.48 -0.92
CA MET A 140 16.66 9.11 -0.95
C MET A 140 17.33 9.58 -2.25
N GLY A 141 16.65 9.39 -3.40
CA GLY A 141 17.14 9.87 -4.68
C GLY A 141 17.35 11.39 -4.70
N GLU A 142 16.40 12.16 -4.18
CA GLU A 142 16.49 13.63 -4.09
C GLU A 142 17.58 14.09 -3.14
N ALA A 143 17.72 13.44 -1.99
CA ALA A 143 18.74 13.79 -1.01
C ALA A 143 20.17 13.51 -1.51
N LEU A 144 20.37 12.42 -2.27
CA LEU A 144 21.69 12.02 -2.76
C LEU A 144 22.09 12.72 -4.05
N LEU A 145 21.13 13.03 -4.93
CA LEU A 145 21.36 13.70 -6.22
C LEU A 145 20.43 14.92 -6.34
N PRO A 146 20.70 16.03 -5.63
CA PRO A 146 19.80 17.19 -5.62
C PRO A 146 19.62 17.83 -7.01
N ASP A 147 20.69 17.90 -7.83
CA ASP A 147 20.58 18.28 -9.26
C ASP A 147 20.08 17.07 -10.08
N GLY A 148 18.78 16.84 -10.09
CA GLY A 148 18.21 15.70 -10.80
C GLY A 148 16.71 15.79 -10.94
N ALA A 149 16.14 14.78 -11.63
CA ALA A 149 14.71 14.56 -11.76
C ALA A 149 14.34 13.14 -11.33
N THR A 150 13.25 13.03 -10.61
CA THR A 150 12.71 11.73 -10.17
C THR A 150 11.50 11.35 -11.02
N TYR A 151 11.50 10.11 -11.48
CA TYR A 151 10.43 9.53 -12.29
C TYR A 151 9.86 8.30 -11.56
N THR A 152 8.55 8.23 -11.51
CA THR A 152 7.85 7.03 -11.05
C THR A 152 7.07 6.45 -12.23
N PHE A 153 7.29 5.17 -12.51
CA PHE A 153 6.56 4.40 -13.49
C PHE A 153 5.88 3.22 -12.77
N TRP A 154 4.55 3.19 -12.82
CA TRP A 154 3.77 2.10 -12.23
C TRP A 154 3.45 1.04 -13.27
N GLY A 155 3.55 -0.23 -12.88
CA GLY A 155 3.14 -1.37 -13.69
C GLY A 155 4.33 -2.23 -14.20
N LYS A 156 4.08 -3.23 -15.03
CA LYS A 156 2.72 -3.67 -15.42
C LYS A 156 1.97 -4.11 -14.16
N GLY A 157 0.75 -3.58 -13.93
CA GLY A 157 0.05 -3.92 -12.71
C GLY A 157 -1.44 -3.57 -12.71
N LEU A 158 -2.22 -4.41 -12.02
CA LEU A 158 -3.64 -4.27 -11.84
C LEU A 158 -3.96 -3.18 -10.82
N SER A 159 -4.65 -2.12 -11.24
CA SER A 159 -5.14 -1.07 -10.35
C SER A 159 -6.54 -1.39 -9.85
N GLN A 160 -6.68 -1.60 -8.52
CA GLN A 160 -7.97 -1.90 -7.92
C GLN A 160 -8.94 -0.72 -8.04
N GLY A 161 -8.51 0.50 -7.74
CA GLY A 161 -9.37 1.68 -7.81
C GLY A 161 -9.91 1.96 -9.21
N HIS A 162 -9.07 1.82 -10.25
CA HIS A 162 -9.51 1.96 -11.64
C HIS A 162 -10.43 0.80 -12.06
N SER A 163 -10.15 -0.42 -11.63
CA SER A 163 -11.00 -1.58 -11.87
C SER A 163 -12.38 -1.41 -11.22
N ASP A 164 -12.43 -0.85 -10.00
CA ASP A 164 -13.69 -0.53 -9.32
C ASP A 164 -14.49 0.53 -10.06
N ALA A 165 -13.81 1.55 -10.62
CA ALA A 165 -14.46 2.58 -11.42
C ALA A 165 -15.12 1.98 -12.69
N ILE A 166 -14.42 1.08 -13.38
CA ILE A 166 -14.96 0.36 -14.54
C ILE A 166 -16.20 -0.46 -14.15
N ARG A 167 -16.16 -1.22 -13.07
CA ARG A 167 -17.27 -2.08 -12.62
C ARG A 167 -18.53 -1.31 -12.20
N ARG A 168 -18.43 -0.01 -12.00
CA ARG A 168 -19.60 0.86 -11.70
C ARG A 168 -20.28 1.44 -12.93
N ILE A 169 -19.73 1.22 -14.13
CA ILE A 169 -20.34 1.69 -15.39
C ILE A 169 -21.55 0.82 -15.71
N PRO A 170 -22.72 1.38 -16.01
CA PRO A 170 -23.88 0.61 -16.45
C PRO A 170 -23.54 -0.25 -17.69
N GLY A 171 -23.97 -1.50 -17.67
CA GLY A 171 -23.69 -2.48 -18.73
C GLY A 171 -22.38 -3.25 -18.55
N VAL A 172 -21.65 -3.03 -17.43
CA VAL A 172 -20.43 -3.78 -17.09
C VAL A 172 -20.74 -4.83 -16.02
N ALA A 173 -20.61 -6.11 -16.36
CA ALA A 173 -20.75 -7.25 -15.43
C ALA A 173 -19.46 -7.51 -14.65
N GLY A 174 -18.29 -7.17 -15.19
CA GLY A 174 -17.00 -7.37 -14.57
C GLY A 174 -15.89 -6.65 -15.33
N GLY A 175 -14.75 -6.44 -14.66
CA GLY A 175 -13.63 -5.80 -15.35
C GLY A 175 -12.44 -5.50 -14.47
N VAL A 176 -11.29 -5.45 -15.11
CA VAL A 176 -10.00 -5.09 -14.52
C VAL A 176 -9.24 -4.12 -15.43
N GLN A 177 -8.35 -3.35 -14.81
CA GLN A 177 -7.50 -2.41 -15.51
C GLN A 177 -6.04 -2.62 -15.13
N TYR A 178 -5.17 -2.60 -16.15
CA TYR A 178 -3.72 -2.62 -15.97
C TYR A 178 -3.10 -1.29 -16.35
N THR A 179 -2.26 -0.78 -15.45
CA THR A 179 -1.35 0.34 -15.73
C THR A 179 -0.06 -0.24 -16.31
N ILE A 180 0.38 0.30 -17.44
CA ILE A 180 1.54 -0.18 -18.18
C ILE A 180 2.48 0.99 -18.45
N PRO A 181 3.75 0.95 -18.01
CA PRO A 181 4.74 1.95 -18.38
C PRO A 181 4.95 1.98 -19.87
N VAL A 182 5.21 3.17 -20.41
CA VAL A 182 5.64 3.33 -21.81
C VAL A 182 7.16 3.07 -21.86
N ASP A 183 7.56 1.98 -22.52
CA ASP A 183 8.95 1.52 -22.52
C ASP A 183 9.94 2.57 -23.04
N GLU A 184 9.56 3.32 -24.09
CA GLU A 184 10.37 4.39 -24.66
C GLU A 184 10.66 5.49 -23.62
N ALA A 185 9.66 5.85 -22.82
CA ALA A 185 9.83 6.85 -21.76
C ALA A 185 10.78 6.32 -20.66
N VAL A 186 10.62 5.06 -20.25
CA VAL A 186 11.51 4.41 -19.28
C VAL A 186 12.96 4.40 -19.80
N GLN A 187 13.18 4.01 -21.07
CA GLN A 187 14.53 3.97 -21.66
C GLN A 187 15.14 5.36 -21.81
N ARG A 188 14.35 6.37 -22.18
CA ARG A 188 14.82 7.77 -22.21
C ARG A 188 15.30 8.24 -20.84
N VAL A 189 14.59 7.93 -19.78
CA VAL A 189 15.01 8.29 -18.43
C VAL A 189 16.26 7.51 -18.01
N ARG A 190 16.35 6.22 -18.31
CA ARG A 190 17.51 5.38 -18.02
C ARG A 190 18.79 5.82 -18.75
N SER A 191 18.64 6.39 -19.93
CA SER A 191 19.80 6.92 -20.68
C SER A 191 20.38 8.22 -20.09
N GLY A 192 19.82 8.73 -18.99
CA GLY A 192 20.26 9.95 -18.34
C GLY A 192 19.60 11.23 -18.86
N VAL A 193 18.74 11.11 -19.88
CA VAL A 193 17.88 12.22 -20.32
C VAL A 193 16.85 12.50 -19.24
N ARG A 194 16.60 13.78 -18.99
CA ARG A 194 15.61 14.25 -18.01
C ARG A 194 14.41 14.86 -18.75
N PRO A 195 13.56 14.03 -19.43
CA PRO A 195 12.43 14.52 -20.19
C PRO A 195 11.31 15.03 -19.29
N GLU A 196 10.61 16.08 -19.70
CA GLU A 196 9.28 16.34 -19.20
C GLU A 196 8.33 15.32 -19.86
N LEU A 197 7.52 14.65 -19.03
CA LEU A 197 6.61 13.61 -19.48
C LEU A 197 5.21 13.89 -18.94
N SER A 198 4.24 13.94 -19.81
CA SER A 198 2.82 13.94 -19.47
C SER A 198 2.39 12.58 -18.91
N ALA A 199 1.19 12.47 -18.36
CA ALA A 199 0.60 11.22 -17.89
C ALA A 199 0.56 10.17 -19.01
N ARG A 200 0.14 10.56 -20.21
CA ARG A 200 0.04 9.73 -21.41
C ARG A 200 1.40 9.23 -21.90
N GLU A 201 2.43 10.04 -21.84
CA GLU A 201 3.78 9.64 -22.22
C GLU A 201 4.42 8.67 -21.20
N ARG A 202 3.95 8.67 -19.94
CA ARG A 202 4.47 7.77 -18.90
C ARG A 202 3.79 6.41 -18.89
N HIS A 203 2.47 6.40 -19.06
CA HIS A 203 1.66 5.20 -18.89
C HIS A 203 0.55 5.12 -19.91
N ARG A 204 0.24 3.89 -20.31
CA ARG A 204 -0.99 3.52 -21.01
C ARG A 204 -1.86 2.66 -20.11
N ARG A 205 -3.13 2.51 -20.49
CA ARG A 205 -4.13 1.72 -19.77
C ARG A 205 -4.62 0.58 -20.66
N GLU A 206 -4.69 -0.63 -20.10
CA GLU A 206 -5.39 -1.75 -20.72
C GLU A 206 -6.52 -2.20 -19.80
N CYS A 207 -7.74 -2.25 -20.35
CA CYS A 207 -8.95 -2.65 -19.64
C CYS A 207 -9.48 -3.94 -20.25
N PHE A 208 -9.78 -4.93 -19.43
CA PHE A 208 -10.43 -6.19 -19.78
C PHE A 208 -11.80 -6.18 -19.13
N VAL A 209 -12.86 -6.18 -19.94
CA VAL A 209 -14.22 -5.85 -19.49
C VAL A 209 -15.19 -6.93 -19.95
N VAL A 210 -16.02 -7.40 -19.03
CA VAL A 210 -17.15 -8.30 -19.31
C VAL A 210 -18.41 -7.45 -19.38
N LEU A 211 -19.12 -7.53 -20.50
CA LEU A 211 -20.38 -6.81 -20.69
C LEU A 211 -21.56 -7.60 -20.09
N GLU A 212 -22.55 -6.87 -19.61
CA GLU A 212 -23.88 -7.45 -19.35
C GLU A 212 -24.55 -7.84 -20.68
N GLN A 213 -25.48 -8.79 -20.62
CA GLN A 213 -26.19 -9.24 -21.84
C GLN A 213 -26.98 -8.07 -22.47
N GLY A 214 -26.69 -7.79 -23.74
CA GLY A 214 -27.34 -6.72 -24.50
C GLY A 214 -26.79 -5.31 -24.24
N ALA A 215 -25.70 -5.16 -23.49
CA ALA A 215 -25.08 -3.89 -23.26
C ALA A 215 -24.46 -3.30 -24.56
N ASP A 216 -24.49 -1.98 -24.66
CA ASP A 216 -23.84 -1.23 -25.76
C ASP A 216 -22.32 -1.18 -25.53
N ALA A 217 -21.57 -1.99 -26.29
CA ALA A 217 -20.11 -2.08 -26.20
C ALA A 217 -19.41 -0.75 -26.51
N ASP A 218 -19.90 -0.01 -27.49
CA ASP A 218 -19.29 1.27 -27.87
C ASP A 218 -19.57 2.37 -26.85
N GLY A 219 -20.79 2.40 -26.30
CA GLY A 219 -21.13 3.29 -25.18
C GLY A 219 -20.30 3.00 -23.93
N VAL A 220 -20.09 1.74 -23.57
CA VAL A 220 -19.22 1.35 -22.45
C VAL A 220 -17.76 1.74 -22.71
N ARG A 221 -17.25 1.50 -23.95
CA ARG A 221 -15.90 1.92 -24.34
C ARG A 221 -15.71 3.43 -24.18
N GLN A 222 -16.65 4.23 -24.69
CA GLN A 222 -16.60 5.69 -24.57
C GLN A 222 -16.67 6.15 -23.11
N ALA A 223 -17.53 5.54 -22.29
CA ALA A 223 -17.64 5.84 -20.87
C ALA A 223 -16.34 5.55 -20.12
N ILE A 224 -15.61 4.48 -20.48
CA ILE A 224 -14.30 4.16 -19.87
C ILE A 224 -13.28 5.21 -20.34
N THR A 225 -13.05 5.34 -21.64
CA THR A 225 -11.96 6.17 -22.19
C THR A 225 -12.11 7.65 -21.89
N GLY A 226 -13.34 8.15 -21.74
CA GLY A 226 -13.65 9.53 -21.41
C GLY A 226 -13.82 9.80 -19.91
N MET A 227 -13.60 8.82 -19.02
CA MET A 227 -13.81 8.99 -17.57
C MET A 227 -12.78 9.94 -16.96
N PRO A 228 -13.22 11.11 -16.42
CA PRO A 228 -12.32 12.10 -15.84
C PRO A 228 -11.52 11.54 -14.66
N HIS A 229 -10.27 11.96 -14.54
CA HIS A 229 -9.33 11.59 -13.48
C HIS A 229 -8.89 10.12 -13.45
N TYR A 230 -9.43 9.27 -14.33
CA TYR A 230 -9.09 7.85 -14.40
C TYR A 230 -8.45 7.47 -15.72
N PHE A 231 -9.06 7.87 -16.86
CA PHE A 231 -8.69 7.37 -18.17
C PHE A 231 -8.50 8.46 -19.24
N ASP A 232 -9.13 9.62 -19.11
CA ASP A 232 -9.16 10.70 -20.10
C ASP A 232 -7.77 11.28 -20.44
N GLU A 233 -6.82 11.20 -19.49
CA GLU A 233 -5.44 11.64 -19.69
C GLU A 233 -4.50 10.57 -20.24
N TYR A 234 -5.01 9.36 -20.57
CA TYR A 234 -4.18 8.21 -20.95
C TYR A 234 -4.60 7.63 -22.30
N ASP A 235 -3.65 6.96 -22.97
CA ASP A 235 -3.97 6.06 -24.05
C ASP A 235 -4.54 4.78 -23.47
N THR A 236 -5.85 4.59 -23.68
CA THR A 236 -6.63 3.52 -23.05
C THR A 236 -7.15 2.56 -24.12
N THR A 237 -6.79 1.28 -24.01
CA THR A 237 -7.34 0.19 -24.81
C THR A 237 -8.36 -0.60 -24.00
N VAL A 238 -9.53 -0.87 -24.58
CA VAL A 238 -10.59 -1.65 -23.95
C VAL A 238 -10.82 -2.94 -24.74
N HIS A 239 -10.60 -4.07 -24.09
CA HIS A 239 -10.88 -5.41 -24.60
C HIS A 239 -12.16 -5.93 -23.95
N PHE A 240 -13.12 -6.37 -24.77
CA PHE A 240 -14.29 -7.08 -24.27
C PHE A 240 -14.01 -8.57 -24.31
N ILE A 241 -14.17 -9.23 -23.16
CA ILE A 241 -13.85 -10.65 -22.93
C ILE A 241 -14.99 -11.35 -22.22
N SER A 242 -14.96 -12.68 -22.14
CA SER A 242 -15.93 -13.47 -21.39
C SER A 242 -15.65 -13.45 -19.88
N ALA A 243 -16.64 -13.84 -19.07
CA ALA A 243 -16.45 -13.98 -17.61
C ALA A 243 -15.46 -15.10 -17.28
N GLU A 244 -15.42 -16.17 -18.08
CA GLU A 244 -14.47 -17.27 -17.96
C GLU A 244 -13.04 -16.82 -18.23
N GLU A 245 -12.83 -16.01 -19.27
CA GLU A 245 -11.52 -15.41 -19.58
C GLU A 245 -11.06 -14.47 -18.46
N LEU A 246 -11.96 -13.62 -17.95
CA LEU A 246 -11.64 -12.72 -16.84
C LEU A 246 -11.20 -13.52 -15.59
N ALA A 247 -11.93 -14.59 -15.27
CA ALA A 247 -11.62 -15.43 -14.12
C ALA A 247 -10.34 -16.25 -14.29
N ARG A 248 -10.04 -16.73 -15.51
CA ARG A 248 -8.85 -17.55 -15.80
C ARG A 248 -7.58 -16.71 -15.88
N ASP A 249 -7.61 -15.57 -16.57
CA ASP A 249 -6.41 -14.85 -16.98
C ASP A 249 -6.14 -13.60 -16.14
N HIS A 250 -7.13 -13.11 -15.39
CA HIS A 250 -7.06 -11.84 -14.67
C HIS A 250 -7.45 -11.93 -13.18
N ALA A 251 -7.47 -13.13 -12.59
CA ALA A 251 -7.78 -13.34 -11.18
C ALA A 251 -6.66 -12.88 -10.25
N ALA A 252 -5.41 -12.91 -10.71
CA ALA A 252 -4.25 -12.46 -9.94
C ALA A 252 -4.21 -10.92 -9.87
N MET A 253 -3.51 -10.41 -8.86
CA MET A 253 -3.35 -8.97 -8.63
C MET A 253 -1.87 -8.54 -8.71
N PRO A 254 -1.16 -8.83 -9.83
CA PRO A 254 0.23 -8.44 -9.98
C PRO A 254 0.35 -6.92 -10.06
N HIS A 255 1.46 -6.39 -9.56
CA HIS A 255 1.78 -4.98 -9.70
C HIS A 255 3.30 -4.76 -9.64
N GLY A 256 3.73 -3.50 -9.56
CA GLY A 256 5.11 -3.11 -9.41
C GLY A 256 5.39 -1.79 -10.09
N GLY A 257 6.65 -1.58 -10.43
CA GLY A 257 7.10 -0.39 -11.14
C GLY A 257 8.52 0.00 -10.80
N PHE A 258 8.85 1.25 -11.14
CA PHE A 258 10.19 1.81 -10.97
C PHE A 258 10.13 3.20 -10.35
N VAL A 259 11.09 3.49 -9.47
CA VAL A 259 11.47 4.86 -9.12
C VAL A 259 12.87 5.05 -9.68
N ILE A 260 13.03 6.00 -10.60
CA ILE A 260 14.30 6.30 -11.25
C ILE A 260 14.66 7.76 -10.92
N ARG A 261 15.81 7.97 -10.28
CA ARG A 261 16.43 9.27 -10.12
C ARG A 261 17.57 9.42 -11.12
N SER A 262 17.46 10.37 -12.04
CA SER A 262 18.52 10.77 -12.95
C SER A 262 19.06 12.12 -12.52
N GLY A 263 20.36 12.23 -12.23
CA GLY A 263 20.94 13.43 -11.67
C GLY A 263 22.43 13.57 -11.92
N ARG A 264 23.01 14.64 -11.34
CA ARG A 264 24.45 14.96 -11.44
C ARG A 264 25.02 15.23 -10.06
N SER A 265 26.28 14.83 -9.83
CA SER A 265 27.06 15.24 -8.65
C SER A 265 27.96 16.43 -8.94
N SER A 266 28.39 16.62 -10.21
CA SER A 266 29.17 17.74 -10.68
C SER A 266 29.04 17.90 -12.20
N GLN A 267 29.69 18.88 -12.79
CA GLN A 267 29.70 19.07 -14.25
C GLN A 267 30.21 17.81 -14.97
N GLY A 268 29.42 17.29 -15.89
CA GLY A 268 29.77 16.11 -16.71
C GLY A 268 29.62 14.75 -16.06
N LEU A 269 29.35 14.66 -14.74
CA LEU A 269 29.17 13.38 -14.04
C LEU A 269 27.70 13.09 -13.82
N HIS A 270 27.17 12.20 -14.63
CA HIS A 270 25.79 11.73 -14.56
C HIS A 270 25.67 10.47 -13.72
N HIS A 271 24.62 10.38 -12.94
CA HIS A 271 24.29 9.24 -12.10
C HIS A 271 22.82 8.88 -12.25
N SER A 272 22.52 7.58 -12.09
CA SER A 272 21.17 7.07 -12.04
C SER A 272 21.02 6.17 -10.81
N ILE A 273 19.93 6.35 -10.07
CA ILE A 273 19.50 5.45 -9.01
C ILE A 273 18.16 4.87 -9.45
N GLU A 274 18.07 3.56 -9.54
CA GLU A 274 16.83 2.90 -9.90
C GLU A 274 16.44 1.90 -8.82
N TYR A 275 15.19 1.99 -8.36
CA TYR A 275 14.55 1.02 -7.50
C TYR A 275 13.37 0.40 -8.25
N ARG A 276 13.33 -0.94 -8.30
CA ARG A 276 12.30 -1.70 -8.99
C ARG A 276 11.57 -2.60 -8.04
N LEU A 277 10.24 -2.65 -8.16
CA LEU A 277 9.38 -3.67 -7.55
C LEU A 277 8.69 -4.50 -8.63
N GLN A 278 8.62 -5.80 -8.37
CA GLN A 278 7.81 -6.74 -9.13
C GLN A 278 7.03 -7.58 -8.11
N LEU A 279 5.73 -7.48 -8.13
CA LEU A 279 4.83 -8.05 -7.12
C LEU A 279 3.88 -9.03 -7.81
N ASP A 280 3.86 -10.26 -7.37
CA ASP A 280 2.87 -11.25 -7.83
C ASP A 280 1.49 -10.95 -7.20
N SER A 281 1.49 -10.35 -6.01
CA SER A 281 0.29 -9.93 -5.30
C SER A 281 0.51 -8.57 -4.62
N ASN A 282 -0.16 -7.53 -5.11
CA ASN A 282 -0.15 -6.20 -4.50
C ASN A 282 -0.59 -6.24 -3.02
N PRO A 283 -1.75 -6.83 -2.65
CA PRO A 283 -2.20 -6.81 -1.25
C PRO A 283 -1.28 -7.58 -0.32
N GLU A 284 -0.69 -8.71 -0.74
CA GLU A 284 0.23 -9.47 0.12
C GLU A 284 1.55 -8.75 0.37
N PHE A 285 2.09 -8.08 -0.65
CA PHE A 285 3.30 -7.29 -0.44
C PHE A 285 3.04 -6.06 0.44
N THR A 286 1.94 -5.34 0.20
CA THR A 286 1.51 -4.23 1.07
C THR A 286 1.34 -4.70 2.51
N ALA A 287 0.76 -5.87 2.72
CA ALA A 287 0.62 -6.49 4.04
C ALA A 287 1.97 -6.73 4.73
N SER A 288 2.96 -7.24 3.99
CA SER A 288 4.32 -7.45 4.50
C SER A 288 4.97 -6.13 4.94
N VAL A 289 4.75 -5.05 4.18
CA VAL A 289 5.20 -3.71 4.54
C VAL A 289 4.51 -3.24 5.82
N LEU A 290 3.18 -3.35 5.91
CA LEU A 290 2.42 -2.98 7.11
C LEU A 290 2.90 -3.71 8.37
N VAL A 291 3.18 -5.02 8.27
CA VAL A 291 3.68 -5.83 9.39
C VAL A 291 5.07 -5.37 9.84
N ALA A 292 5.97 -5.05 8.89
CA ALA A 292 7.28 -4.48 9.23
C ALA A 292 7.14 -3.13 9.96
N TYR A 293 6.24 -2.25 9.49
CA TYR A 293 5.97 -0.98 10.15
C TYR A 293 5.21 -1.11 11.47
N ALA A 294 4.39 -2.14 11.66
CA ALA A 294 3.78 -2.45 12.96
C ALA A 294 4.84 -2.75 14.01
N ARG A 295 5.91 -3.48 13.66
CA ARG A 295 7.10 -3.67 14.52
C ARG A 295 7.73 -2.33 14.89
N ALA A 296 7.93 -1.46 13.91
CA ALA A 296 8.51 -0.14 14.13
C ALA A 296 7.63 0.71 15.06
N VAL A 297 6.32 0.75 14.84
CA VAL A 297 5.36 1.47 15.70
C VAL A 297 5.42 0.98 17.14
N HIS A 298 5.43 -0.34 17.35
CA HIS A 298 5.60 -0.90 18.70
C HIS A 298 6.89 -0.39 19.37
N ARG A 299 8.03 -0.43 18.66
CA ARG A 299 9.32 0.03 19.19
C ARG A 299 9.36 1.53 19.47
N LEU A 300 8.77 2.34 18.57
CA LEU A 300 8.61 3.78 18.78
C LEU A 300 7.76 4.08 20.00
N GLN A 301 6.64 3.38 20.16
CA GLN A 301 5.80 3.50 21.35
C GLN A 301 6.56 3.15 22.63
N GLN A 302 7.34 2.07 22.64
CA GLN A 302 8.17 1.65 23.78
C GLN A 302 9.28 2.66 24.10
N SER A 303 9.82 3.34 23.10
CA SER A 303 10.82 4.42 23.28
C SER A 303 10.22 5.77 23.69
N GLY A 304 8.94 5.83 23.97
CA GLY A 304 8.26 7.06 24.40
C GLY A 304 7.84 8.01 23.28
N GLN A 305 8.04 7.64 22.02
CA GLN A 305 7.54 8.46 20.90
C GLN A 305 6.02 8.35 20.79
N ARG A 306 5.38 9.47 20.47
CA ARG A 306 3.92 9.60 20.41
C ARG A 306 3.51 10.40 19.18
N GLY A 307 2.22 10.30 18.83
CA GLY A 307 1.66 11.00 17.67
C GLY A 307 1.80 10.20 16.39
N CYS A 308 1.42 10.84 15.28
CA CYS A 308 1.46 10.24 13.95
C CYS A 308 2.87 10.28 13.36
N LYS A 309 3.19 9.28 12.57
CA LYS A 309 4.42 9.09 11.83
C LYS A 309 4.09 8.73 10.39
N THR A 310 5.07 8.91 9.52
CA THR A 310 5.10 8.37 8.17
C THR A 310 6.31 7.46 8.01
N VAL A 311 6.47 6.86 6.85
CA VAL A 311 7.66 6.07 6.53
C VAL A 311 8.98 6.88 6.64
N PHE A 312 8.90 8.20 6.54
CA PHE A 312 10.07 9.09 6.64
C PHE A 312 10.61 9.25 8.06
N ASP A 313 9.80 8.95 9.07
CA ASP A 313 10.14 9.12 10.48
C ASP A 313 10.73 7.85 11.11
N VAL A 314 10.88 6.78 10.32
CA VAL A 314 11.26 5.45 10.83
C VAL A 314 12.67 5.09 10.39
N ALA A 315 13.57 4.93 11.36
CA ALA A 315 14.90 4.39 11.09
C ALA A 315 14.79 2.93 10.58
N PRO A 316 15.46 2.56 9.46
CA PRO A 316 15.32 1.24 8.84
C PRO A 316 15.56 0.06 9.79
N GLY A 317 16.46 0.20 10.75
CA GLY A 317 16.74 -0.84 11.75
C GLY A 317 15.54 -1.19 12.64
N LEU A 318 14.54 -0.31 12.74
CA LEU A 318 13.32 -0.58 13.51
C LEU A 318 12.37 -1.56 12.80
N LEU A 319 12.51 -1.72 11.49
CA LEU A 319 11.68 -2.59 10.66
C LEU A 319 12.09 -4.08 10.78
N SER A 320 13.36 -4.36 11.10
CA SER A 320 13.89 -5.72 11.09
C SER A 320 13.65 -6.45 12.41
N PRO A 321 13.36 -7.76 12.41
CA PRO A 321 13.37 -8.59 13.62
C PRO A 321 14.76 -8.78 14.21
N LYS A 322 15.83 -8.54 13.42
CA LYS A 322 17.24 -8.69 13.84
C LYS A 322 17.66 -7.64 14.84
N THR A 323 18.63 -7.97 15.69
CA THR A 323 19.27 -7.01 16.60
C THR A 323 20.15 -6.02 15.82
N ALA A 324 20.46 -4.88 16.42
CA ALA A 324 21.38 -3.90 15.82
C ALA A 324 22.78 -4.51 15.58
N GLN A 325 23.23 -5.46 16.43
CA GLN A 325 24.47 -6.18 16.23
C GLN A 325 24.43 -7.08 15.01
N GLN A 326 23.34 -7.85 14.83
CA GLN A 326 23.14 -8.70 13.66
C GLN A 326 23.05 -7.88 12.37
N LEU A 327 22.32 -6.76 12.40
CA LEU A 327 22.22 -5.87 11.23
C LEU A 327 23.60 -5.35 10.79
N ARG A 328 24.44 -4.92 11.76
CA ARG A 328 25.81 -4.48 11.43
C ARG A 328 26.69 -5.61 10.91
N ALA A 329 26.53 -6.81 11.45
CA ALA A 329 27.38 -7.94 11.04
C ALA A 329 26.99 -8.54 9.68
N GLU A 330 25.70 -8.42 9.28
CA GLU A 330 25.19 -9.10 8.11
C GLU A 330 24.95 -8.15 6.92
N LEU A 331 24.73 -6.86 7.17
CA LEU A 331 24.31 -5.90 6.14
C LEU A 331 25.28 -4.70 5.95
N LEU A 332 26.29 -4.55 6.81
CA LEU A 332 27.37 -3.60 6.64
C LEU A 332 28.72 -4.31 6.40
#